data_6c9fcd6af07bef3b2aef8cba961ada0a
#
_entry.id   6c9fcd6af07bef3b2aef8cba961ada0a
#
_cell.length_a   1.000
_cell.length_b   1.000
_cell.length_c   1.000
_cell.angle_alpha   90.00
_cell.angle_beta   90.00
_cell.angle_gamma   90.00
#
_symmetry.space_group_name_H-M   'P 1'
#
loop_
_entity.id
_entity.type
_entity.pdbx_description
1 polymer ?
#
loop_
_entity_poly.entity_id
_entity_poly.type
_entity_poly.pdbx_seq_one_letter_code
_entity_poly.pdbx_strand_id
1 'polypeptide(L)'
;GFHHEDITYRRRKENEHVEIHNPKWTVYLTGTPGQVNNLIPSPENGLFSRFLFMKVDIPAKWHNVFSKAKRTIDEEMEAIGKRVFRIHQHLVASKSMKPKTGQSYSNDILFELTDAQGEQFNKYFDSLVEEYKNMLGRDFVASIYRLGLSTFRIAMVLSIARLEETFSESPTTSISENATTSIICRDEDLD
;
A
#
# COMPACT_ATOMS: atom_id res chain seq x y z
N GLY A 1 15.58 -2.43 6.62
CA GLY A 1 14.15 -2.43 6.50
C GLY A 1 13.58 -1.92 5.18
N PHE A 2 13.80 -0.65 4.81
CA PHE A 2 13.19 -0.09 3.57
C PHE A 2 13.80 -0.64 2.28
N HIS A 3 14.97 -1.24 2.33
CA HIS A 3 15.66 -1.83 1.17
C HIS A 3 15.56 -3.37 1.16
N HIS A 4 14.72 -3.97 2.01
CA HIS A 4 14.61 -5.41 2.19
C HIS A 4 15.95 -6.12 2.50
N GLU A 5 16.92 -5.36 3.01
CA GLU A 5 18.18 -5.91 3.47
C GLU A 5 17.97 -6.78 4.71
N ASP A 6 18.70 -7.87 4.77
CA ASP A 6 18.64 -8.77 5.92
C ASP A 6 19.05 -8.04 7.20
N ILE A 7 18.33 -8.29 8.25
CA ILE A 7 18.57 -7.70 9.57
C ILE A 7 19.07 -8.78 10.48
N THR A 8 20.31 -8.62 10.95
CA THR A 8 20.92 -9.53 11.91
C THR A 8 21.08 -8.81 13.24
N TYR A 9 20.53 -9.38 14.29
CA TYR A 9 20.66 -8.87 15.65
C TYR A 9 21.16 -9.96 16.59
N ARG A 10 22.22 -9.66 17.35
CA ARG A 10 22.78 -10.57 18.33
C ARG A 10 22.80 -9.94 19.73
N ARG A 11 22.08 -10.52 20.65
CA ARG A 11 22.04 -10.10 22.04
C ARG A 11 23.06 -10.90 22.85
N ARG A 12 24.14 -10.23 23.29
CA ARG A 12 25.25 -10.92 23.97
C ARG A 12 24.87 -11.57 25.32
N LYS A 13 23.92 -10.97 26.05
CA LYS A 13 23.54 -11.44 27.39
C LYS A 13 22.70 -12.72 27.38
N GLU A 14 21.93 -12.95 26.33
CA GLU A 14 20.98 -14.07 26.26
C GLU A 14 21.35 -15.07 25.16
N ASN A 15 22.49 -14.86 24.51
CA ASN A 15 22.96 -15.63 23.34
C ASN A 15 21.90 -15.79 22.24
N GLU A 16 20.97 -14.84 22.19
CA GLU A 16 19.96 -14.79 21.16
C GLU A 16 20.56 -14.27 19.85
N HIS A 17 20.34 -15.01 18.78
CA HIS A 17 20.65 -14.61 17.42
C HIS A 17 19.35 -14.58 16.64
N VAL A 18 18.97 -13.39 16.16
CA VAL A 18 17.79 -13.20 15.32
C VAL A 18 18.26 -12.73 13.97
N GLU A 19 17.86 -13.45 12.96
CA GLU A 19 18.12 -13.12 11.57
C GLU A 19 16.77 -13.01 10.82
N ILE A 20 16.52 -11.86 10.22
CA ILE A 20 15.29 -11.58 9.49
C ILE A 20 15.67 -11.37 8.03
N HIS A 21 15.34 -12.34 7.20
CA HIS A 21 15.58 -12.28 5.77
C HIS A 21 14.46 -11.53 5.05
N ASN A 22 14.85 -10.63 4.12
CA ASN A 22 13.94 -9.89 3.26
C ASN A 22 12.75 -9.25 4.02
N PRO A 23 12.99 -8.43 5.05
CA PRO A 23 11.95 -7.88 5.91
C PRO A 23 10.97 -7.01 5.12
N LYS A 24 9.67 -7.28 5.27
CA LYS A 24 8.58 -6.52 4.66
C LYS A 24 7.71 -5.97 5.79
N TRP A 25 7.90 -4.72 6.15
CA TRP A 25 7.13 -4.10 7.22
C TRP A 25 6.55 -2.76 6.78
N THR A 26 5.37 -2.46 7.30
CA THR A 26 4.66 -1.21 7.08
C THR A 26 4.49 -0.52 8.43
N VAL A 27 4.69 0.79 8.45
CA VAL A 27 4.57 1.60 9.66
C VAL A 27 3.46 2.62 9.45
N TYR A 28 2.51 2.65 10.38
CA TYR A 28 1.46 3.67 10.45
C TYR A 28 1.64 4.46 11.74
N LEU A 29 1.75 5.77 11.62
CA LEU A 29 1.94 6.68 12.75
C LEU A 29 0.86 7.76 12.73
N THR A 30 0.37 8.11 13.90
CA THR A 30 -0.52 9.26 14.10
C THR A 30 0.12 10.24 15.06
N GLY A 31 -0.10 11.52 14.84
CA GLY A 31 0.46 12.55 15.71
C GLY A 31 0.03 13.94 15.30
N THR A 32 0.46 14.92 16.08
CA THR A 32 0.27 16.33 15.77
C THR A 32 1.36 16.83 14.80
N PRO A 33 1.12 17.93 14.05
CA PRO A 33 2.14 18.51 13.16
C PRO A 33 3.47 18.80 13.88
N GLY A 34 3.43 19.23 15.13
CA GLY A 34 4.64 19.48 15.92
C GLY A 34 5.45 18.21 16.20
N GLN A 35 4.79 17.09 16.42
CA GLN A 35 5.47 15.79 16.59
C GLN A 35 6.13 15.32 15.30
N VAL A 36 5.49 15.55 14.15
CA VAL A 36 6.07 15.22 12.84
C VAL A 36 7.35 16.03 12.61
N ASN A 37 7.33 17.35 12.88
CA ASN A 37 8.50 18.21 12.74
C ASN A 37 9.66 17.80 13.67
N ASN A 38 9.36 17.28 14.86
CA ASN A 38 10.37 16.78 15.78
C ASN A 38 10.98 15.46 15.30
N LEU A 39 10.17 14.58 14.68
CA LEU A 39 10.64 13.30 14.14
C LEU A 39 11.48 13.49 12.87
N ILE A 40 11.05 14.43 12.01
CA ILE A 40 11.67 14.69 10.72
C ILE A 40 11.93 16.20 10.59
N PRO A 41 13.05 16.66 11.15
CA PRO A 41 13.34 18.09 11.25
C PRO A 41 13.71 18.76 9.91
N SER A 42 14.06 17.96 8.90
CA SER A 42 14.44 18.47 7.58
C SER A 42 13.89 17.59 6.45
N PRO A 43 13.40 18.20 5.36
CA PRO A 43 13.03 17.48 4.14
C PRO A 43 14.19 16.73 3.47
N GLU A 44 15.42 17.20 3.69
CA GLU A 44 16.64 16.55 3.19
C GLU A 44 16.90 15.20 3.87
N ASN A 45 16.28 14.99 5.04
CA ASN A 45 16.35 13.69 5.69
C ASN A 45 15.65 12.65 4.80
N GLY A 46 16.41 11.63 4.39
CA GLY A 46 15.87 10.54 3.57
C GLY A 46 14.66 9.82 4.19
N LEU A 47 14.35 10.05 5.47
CA LEU A 47 13.16 9.57 6.13
C LEU A 47 11.90 10.31 5.63
N PHE A 48 11.99 11.64 5.42
CA PHE A 48 10.87 12.44 4.91
C PHE A 48 10.26 11.85 3.65
N SER A 49 11.09 11.58 2.67
CA SER A 49 10.66 11.06 1.37
C SER A 49 10.15 9.59 1.41
N ARG A 50 10.26 8.90 2.55
CA ARG A 50 9.78 7.52 2.72
C ARG A 50 8.41 7.42 3.40
N PHE A 51 7.92 8.52 3.99
CA PHE A 51 6.60 8.59 4.58
C PHE A 51 5.62 9.30 3.65
N LEU A 52 4.40 8.80 3.60
CA LEU A 52 3.28 9.52 3.04
C LEU A 52 2.59 10.27 4.20
N PHE A 53 2.52 11.59 4.09
CA PHE A 53 1.88 12.44 5.09
C PHE A 53 0.46 12.75 4.67
N MET A 54 -0.49 12.49 5.55
CA MET A 54 -1.88 12.85 5.35
C MET A 54 -2.35 13.75 6.50
N LYS A 55 -2.73 14.97 6.17
CA LYS A 55 -3.38 15.86 7.12
C LYS A 55 -4.87 15.57 7.13
N VAL A 56 -5.41 15.29 8.31
CA VAL A 56 -6.84 15.08 8.51
C VAL A 56 -7.41 16.28 9.27
N ASP A 57 -8.25 17.05 8.61
CA ASP A 57 -8.96 18.16 9.24
C ASP A 57 -10.29 17.65 9.81
N ILE A 58 -10.32 17.47 11.13
CA ILE A 58 -11.53 17.06 11.84
C ILE A 58 -12.29 18.32 12.26
N PRO A 59 -13.52 18.52 11.80
CA PRO A 59 -14.32 19.65 12.21
C PRO A 59 -14.55 19.63 13.72
N ALA A 60 -14.32 20.77 14.38
CA ALA A 60 -14.53 20.93 15.80
C ALA A 60 -16.05 20.90 16.11
N LYS A 61 -16.58 19.71 16.33
CA LYS A 61 -17.97 19.48 16.65
C LYS A 61 -18.08 18.67 17.94
N TRP A 62 -18.88 19.15 18.86
CA TRP A 62 -19.21 18.39 20.06
C TRP A 62 -20.00 17.13 19.67
N HIS A 63 -19.52 15.97 20.07
CA HIS A 63 -20.23 14.71 19.92
C HIS A 63 -20.96 14.37 21.22
N ASN A 64 -22.23 14.01 21.10
CA ASN A 64 -23.00 13.56 22.24
C ASN A 64 -22.48 12.21 22.74
N VAL A 65 -21.75 12.23 23.85
CA VAL A 65 -21.13 11.04 24.46
C VAL A 65 -22.17 10.06 25.05
N PHE A 66 -23.41 10.50 25.21
CA PHE A 66 -24.52 9.68 25.71
C PHE A 66 -25.29 8.98 24.59
N SER A 67 -25.02 9.30 23.33
CA SER A 67 -25.66 8.63 22.20
C SER A 67 -25.13 7.20 22.07
N LYS A 68 -26.03 6.25 21.97
CA LYS A 68 -25.63 4.87 21.65
C LYS A 68 -25.16 4.81 20.20
N ALA A 69 -23.94 4.34 20.00
CA ALA A 69 -23.44 4.05 18.65
C ALA A 69 -24.34 2.96 18.01
N LYS A 70 -24.62 3.12 16.71
CA LYS A 70 -25.38 2.10 15.96
C LYS A 70 -24.62 0.79 15.80
N ARG A 71 -23.28 0.87 15.79
CA ARG A 71 -22.36 -0.26 15.74
C ARG A 71 -21.21 -0.02 16.70
N THR A 72 -20.65 -1.07 17.25
CA THR A 72 -19.43 -1.01 18.03
C THR A 72 -18.21 -1.01 17.11
N ILE A 73 -17.09 -0.49 17.60
CA ILE A 73 -15.81 -0.53 16.87
C ILE A 73 -15.41 -1.99 16.58
N ASP A 74 -15.71 -2.90 17.50
CA ASP A 74 -15.38 -4.33 17.36
C ASP A 74 -16.15 -4.95 16.20
N GLU A 75 -17.45 -4.64 16.04
CA GLU A 75 -18.25 -5.11 14.91
C GLU A 75 -17.72 -4.58 13.56
N GLU A 76 -17.31 -3.32 13.50
CA GLU A 76 -16.72 -2.73 12.29
C GLU A 76 -15.38 -3.39 11.97
N MET A 77 -14.53 -3.59 12.97
CA MET A 77 -13.23 -4.25 12.80
C MET A 77 -13.37 -5.70 12.37
N GLU A 78 -14.35 -6.43 12.92
CA GLU A 78 -14.65 -7.80 12.51
C GLU A 78 -15.11 -7.85 11.05
N ALA A 79 -15.96 -6.93 10.63
CA ALA A 79 -16.42 -6.84 9.24
C ALA A 79 -15.25 -6.59 8.27
N ILE A 80 -14.37 -5.63 8.59
CA ILE A 80 -13.16 -5.35 7.80
C ILE A 80 -12.25 -6.58 7.78
N GLY A 81 -12.02 -7.23 8.92
CA GLY A 81 -11.19 -8.42 9.03
C GLY A 81 -11.68 -9.57 8.14
N LYS A 82 -13.00 -9.80 8.09
CA LYS A 82 -13.61 -10.80 7.20
C LYS A 82 -13.40 -10.46 5.73
N ARG A 83 -13.48 -9.19 5.34
CA ARG A 83 -13.20 -8.73 3.98
C ARG A 83 -11.75 -9.01 3.58
N VAL A 84 -10.81 -8.55 4.38
CA VAL A 84 -9.38 -8.75 4.15
C VAL A 84 -9.03 -10.24 4.06
N PHE A 85 -9.63 -11.06 4.93
CA PHE A 85 -9.38 -12.50 4.92
C PHE A 85 -9.89 -13.17 3.62
N ARG A 86 -11.07 -12.79 3.11
CA ARG A 86 -11.58 -13.29 1.82
C ARG A 86 -10.66 -12.95 0.65
N ILE A 87 -10.20 -11.69 0.59
CA ILE A 87 -9.22 -11.25 -0.41
C ILE A 87 -7.95 -12.08 -0.31
N HIS A 88 -7.42 -12.25 0.91
CA HIS A 88 -6.23 -13.07 1.14
C HIS A 88 -6.40 -14.51 0.67
N GLN A 89 -7.52 -15.15 1.01
CA GLN A 89 -7.82 -16.51 0.56
C GLN A 89 -7.83 -16.61 -0.96
N HIS A 90 -8.45 -15.64 -1.64
CA HIS A 90 -8.49 -15.62 -3.11
C HIS A 90 -7.09 -15.48 -3.72
N LEU A 91 -6.27 -14.57 -3.21
CA LEU A 91 -4.90 -14.36 -3.69
C LEU A 91 -4.02 -15.60 -3.46
N VAL A 92 -4.19 -16.28 -2.31
CA VAL A 92 -3.45 -17.52 -2.02
C VAL A 92 -3.90 -18.66 -2.94
N ALA A 93 -5.20 -18.79 -3.18
CA ALA A 93 -5.72 -19.80 -4.11
C ALA A 93 -5.19 -19.60 -5.53
N SER A 94 -5.12 -18.35 -5.99
CA SER A 94 -4.55 -17.97 -7.29
C SER A 94 -3.08 -18.35 -7.42
N LYS A 95 -2.29 -18.23 -6.34
CA LYS A 95 -0.88 -18.66 -6.30
C LYS A 95 -0.68 -20.18 -6.30
N SER A 96 -1.65 -20.94 -5.80
CA SER A 96 -1.52 -22.38 -5.62
C SER A 96 -1.83 -23.19 -6.89
N MET A 97 -2.36 -22.57 -7.93
CA MET A 97 -2.62 -23.22 -9.21
C MET A 97 -1.32 -23.43 -9.97
N LYS A 98 -0.84 -24.67 -9.97
CA LYS A 98 0.33 -25.08 -10.75
C LYS A 98 -0.01 -25.06 -12.24
N PRO A 99 0.84 -24.47 -13.10
CA PRO A 99 0.67 -24.55 -14.55
C PRO A 99 0.75 -26.01 -15.01
N LYS A 100 -0.17 -26.41 -15.86
CA LYS A 100 -0.23 -27.78 -16.45
C LYS A 100 0.92 -28.09 -17.40
N THR A 101 1.75 -27.15 -17.76
CA THR A 101 2.90 -27.29 -18.66
C THR A 101 4.14 -26.72 -18.01
N GLY A 102 5.16 -27.54 -17.87
CA GLY A 102 6.51 -27.37 -17.32
C GLY A 102 7.28 -26.04 -17.40
N GLN A 103 6.61 -24.90 -17.53
CA GLN A 103 7.18 -23.58 -17.43
C GLN A 103 7.11 -23.12 -15.97
N SER A 104 8.28 -22.80 -15.42
CA SER A 104 8.40 -22.15 -14.11
C SER A 104 7.93 -20.70 -14.22
N TYR A 105 6.66 -20.47 -13.95
CA TYR A 105 6.18 -19.09 -13.74
C TYR A 105 6.46 -18.66 -12.32
N SER A 106 6.91 -17.40 -12.15
CA SER A 106 6.91 -16.76 -10.85
C SER A 106 5.49 -16.83 -10.25
N ASN A 107 5.39 -17.30 -9.01
CA ASN A 107 4.10 -17.35 -8.30
C ASN A 107 3.60 -15.94 -7.87
N ASP A 108 4.10 -14.90 -8.49
CA ASP A 108 3.76 -13.52 -8.18
C ASP A 108 2.55 -13.07 -9.02
N ILE A 109 1.66 -12.31 -8.38
CA ILE A 109 0.55 -11.66 -9.06
C ILE A 109 1.07 -10.36 -9.64
N LEU A 110 0.95 -10.20 -10.95
CA LEU A 110 1.37 -9.00 -11.65
C LEU A 110 0.28 -7.92 -11.50
N PHE A 111 0.70 -6.69 -11.20
CA PHE A 111 -0.18 -5.52 -11.24
C PHE A 111 0.24 -4.63 -12.39
N GLU A 112 -0.72 -4.26 -13.24
CA GLU A 112 -0.46 -3.54 -14.48
C GLU A 112 -1.36 -2.31 -14.61
N LEU A 113 -0.79 -1.27 -15.20
CA LEU A 113 -1.53 -0.13 -15.72
C LEU A 113 -1.81 -0.37 -17.21
N THR A 114 -2.92 0.15 -17.70
CA THR A 114 -3.12 0.26 -19.15
C THR A 114 -2.14 1.28 -19.74
N ASP A 115 -1.87 1.18 -21.04
CA ASP A 115 -0.97 2.14 -21.73
C ASP A 115 -1.41 3.60 -21.49
N ALA A 116 -2.72 3.86 -21.57
CA ALA A 116 -3.29 5.19 -21.34
C ALA A 116 -3.06 5.68 -19.90
N GLN A 117 -3.26 4.82 -18.90
CA GLN A 117 -2.98 5.13 -17.50
C GLN A 117 -1.49 5.39 -17.27
N GLY A 118 -0.63 4.57 -17.89
CA GLY A 118 0.81 4.76 -17.82
C GLY A 118 1.28 6.09 -18.41
N GLU A 119 0.73 6.48 -19.57
CA GLU A 119 1.02 7.77 -20.19
C GLU A 119 0.53 8.94 -19.33
N GLN A 120 -0.69 8.87 -18.78
CA GLN A 120 -1.23 9.90 -17.90
C GLN A 120 -0.39 10.03 -16.62
N PHE A 121 -0.04 8.92 -15.99
CA PHE A 121 0.80 8.87 -14.80
C PHE A 121 2.18 9.52 -15.05
N ASN A 122 2.84 9.14 -16.14
CA ASN A 122 4.14 9.70 -16.49
C ASN A 122 4.05 11.20 -16.76
N LYS A 123 3.06 11.64 -17.54
CA LYS A 123 2.85 13.06 -17.84
C LYS A 123 2.61 13.89 -16.58
N TYR A 124 1.82 13.36 -15.63
CA TYR A 124 1.55 14.04 -14.37
C TYR A 124 2.82 14.21 -13.54
N PHE A 125 3.59 13.14 -13.34
CA PHE A 125 4.82 13.21 -12.55
C PHE A 125 5.94 13.99 -13.22
N ASP A 126 6.04 13.96 -14.54
CA ASP A 126 6.96 14.83 -15.30
C ASP A 126 6.63 16.30 -15.08
N SER A 127 5.35 16.68 -15.09
CA SER A 127 4.94 18.07 -14.81
C SER A 127 5.29 18.50 -13.39
N LEU A 128 5.08 17.62 -12.40
CA LEU A 128 5.48 17.89 -11.01
C LEU A 128 7.01 18.05 -10.87
N VAL A 129 7.78 17.21 -11.53
CA VAL A 129 9.24 17.32 -11.50
C VAL A 129 9.71 18.67 -12.03
N GLU A 130 9.20 19.12 -13.19
CA GLU A 130 9.58 20.42 -13.75
C GLU A 130 9.12 21.60 -12.86
N GLU A 131 7.92 21.55 -12.32
CA GLU A 131 7.41 22.58 -11.42
C GLU A 131 8.27 22.70 -10.15
N TYR A 132 8.43 21.60 -9.42
CA TYR A 132 9.11 21.63 -8.12
C TYR A 132 10.63 21.74 -8.21
N LYS A 133 11.25 21.26 -9.27
CA LYS A 133 12.67 21.47 -9.54
C LYS A 133 13.01 22.95 -9.65
N ASN A 134 12.13 23.74 -10.27
CA ASN A 134 12.30 25.17 -10.41
C ASN A 134 12.03 25.94 -9.11
N MET A 135 11.10 25.45 -8.27
CA MET A 135 10.71 26.11 -7.02
C MET A 135 11.62 25.74 -5.83
N LEU A 136 11.97 24.47 -5.68
CA LEU A 136 12.60 23.92 -4.47
C LEU A 136 13.99 23.30 -4.72
N GLY A 137 14.43 23.28 -5.97
CA GLY A 137 15.72 22.72 -6.34
C GLY A 137 15.73 21.20 -6.55
N ARG A 138 16.91 20.68 -6.94
CA ARG A 138 17.09 19.28 -7.34
C ARG A 138 16.90 18.27 -6.19
N ASP A 139 17.17 18.68 -4.97
CA ASP A 139 17.10 17.76 -3.81
C ASP A 139 15.67 17.32 -3.53
N PHE A 140 14.69 18.18 -3.86
CA PHE A 140 13.27 17.84 -3.70
C PHE A 140 12.76 16.85 -4.77
N VAL A 141 13.39 16.78 -5.93
CA VAL A 141 13.00 15.87 -7.04
C VAL A 141 13.00 14.40 -6.60
N ALA A 142 13.93 14.01 -5.73
CA ALA A 142 13.96 12.66 -5.17
C ALA A 142 12.69 12.31 -4.38
N SER A 143 12.06 13.30 -3.74
CA SER A 143 10.78 13.11 -3.04
C SER A 143 9.63 12.90 -4.01
N ILE A 144 9.63 13.58 -5.16
CA ILE A 144 8.61 13.40 -6.21
C ILE A 144 8.69 12.00 -6.82
N TYR A 145 9.90 11.50 -7.13
CA TYR A 145 10.05 10.13 -7.64
C TYR A 145 9.53 9.09 -6.65
N ARG A 146 9.77 9.30 -5.35
CA ARG A 146 9.24 8.41 -4.31
C ARG A 146 7.74 8.55 -4.11
N LEU A 147 7.21 9.76 -4.29
CA LEU A 147 5.76 9.97 -4.29
C LEU A 147 5.11 9.18 -5.43
N GLY A 148 5.65 9.25 -6.65
CA GLY A 148 5.17 8.45 -7.77
C GLY A 148 5.15 6.95 -7.47
N LEU A 149 6.26 6.42 -6.93
CA LEU A 149 6.31 5.02 -6.52
C LEU A 149 5.29 4.69 -5.44
N SER A 150 5.06 5.60 -4.49
CA SER A 150 4.07 5.40 -3.42
C SER A 150 2.65 5.44 -3.97
N THR A 151 2.35 6.36 -4.87
CA THR A 151 1.05 6.45 -5.56
C THR A 151 0.75 5.16 -6.33
N PHE A 152 1.70 4.65 -7.11
CA PHE A 152 1.55 3.37 -7.78
C PHE A 152 1.27 2.20 -6.81
N ARG A 153 1.95 2.16 -5.67
CA ARG A 153 1.71 1.15 -4.64
C ARG A 153 0.34 1.29 -3.97
N ILE A 154 -0.13 2.51 -3.78
CA ILE A 154 -1.48 2.77 -3.23
C ILE A 154 -2.53 2.30 -4.22
N ALA A 155 -2.41 2.65 -5.50
CA ALA A 155 -3.29 2.16 -6.56
C ALA A 155 -3.35 0.63 -6.58
N MET A 156 -2.20 -0.04 -6.46
CA MET A 156 -2.15 -1.50 -6.36
C MET A 156 -2.94 -2.03 -5.16
N VAL A 157 -2.81 -1.42 -3.98
CA VAL A 157 -3.51 -1.85 -2.77
C VAL A 157 -5.01 -1.60 -2.89
N LEU A 158 -5.42 -0.46 -3.46
CA LEU A 158 -6.83 -0.13 -3.68
C LEU A 158 -7.49 -1.10 -4.67
N SER A 159 -6.83 -1.38 -5.79
CA SER A 159 -7.33 -2.34 -6.78
C SER A 159 -7.48 -3.75 -6.16
N ILE A 160 -6.55 -4.18 -5.31
CA ILE A 160 -6.68 -5.44 -4.56
C ILE A 160 -7.85 -5.38 -3.58
N ALA A 161 -8.03 -4.28 -2.86
CA ALA A 161 -9.12 -4.14 -1.89
C ALA A 161 -10.50 -4.16 -2.56
N ARG A 162 -10.60 -3.74 -3.81
CA ARG A 162 -11.84 -3.77 -4.62
C ARG A 162 -12.14 -5.13 -5.26
N LEU A 163 -11.20 -6.08 -5.24
CA LEU A 163 -11.46 -7.42 -5.78
C LEU A 163 -12.68 -8.09 -5.13
N GLU A 164 -12.98 -7.77 -3.87
CA GLU A 164 -14.15 -8.31 -3.18
C GLU A 164 -15.48 -7.94 -3.86
N GLU A 165 -15.56 -6.76 -4.47
CA GLU A 165 -16.76 -6.32 -5.19
C GLU A 165 -17.09 -7.29 -6.34
N THR A 166 -16.05 -7.80 -7.02
CA THR A 166 -16.20 -8.79 -8.10
C THR A 166 -16.63 -10.16 -7.62
N PHE A 167 -16.30 -10.53 -6.38
CA PHE A 167 -16.72 -11.84 -5.81
C PHE A 167 -18.16 -11.83 -5.30
N SER A 168 -18.68 -10.66 -4.93
CA SER A 168 -20.04 -10.52 -4.40
C SER A 168 -21.12 -10.66 -5.48
N GLU A 169 -20.77 -10.36 -6.75
CA GLU A 169 -21.71 -10.40 -7.87
C GLU A 169 -21.92 -11.82 -8.46
N SER A 170 -21.05 -12.77 -8.14
CA SER A 170 -21.16 -14.14 -8.65
C SER A 170 -20.74 -15.17 -7.61
N PRO A 171 -21.66 -15.62 -6.73
CA PRO A 171 -21.37 -16.65 -5.73
C PRO A 171 -21.09 -18.04 -6.34
N THR A 172 -21.22 -18.19 -7.65
CA THR A 172 -21.15 -19.51 -8.35
C THR A 172 -20.13 -19.53 -9.49
N THR A 173 -19.26 -18.55 -9.61
CA THR A 173 -18.18 -18.68 -10.59
C THR A 173 -17.17 -19.66 -10.02
N SER A 174 -17.32 -20.93 -10.41
CA SER A 174 -16.22 -21.87 -10.46
C SER A 174 -14.98 -21.13 -10.88
N ILE A 175 -13.95 -21.14 -10.04
CA ILE A 175 -12.61 -20.61 -10.34
C ILE A 175 -12.29 -21.11 -11.74
N SER A 176 -12.45 -20.22 -12.73
CA SER A 176 -12.18 -20.59 -14.12
C SER A 176 -10.72 -20.99 -14.18
N GLU A 177 -10.45 -22.05 -14.96
CA GLU A 177 -9.11 -22.66 -15.07
C GLU A 177 -8.00 -21.70 -15.56
N ASN A 178 -8.32 -20.44 -15.80
CA ASN A 178 -7.39 -19.35 -16.08
C ASN A 178 -7.17 -18.55 -14.79
N ALA A 179 -6.21 -18.99 -13.98
CA ALA A 179 -5.73 -18.23 -12.83
C ALA A 179 -5.37 -16.81 -13.29
N THR A 180 -6.01 -15.81 -12.71
CA THR A 180 -5.70 -14.41 -12.97
C THR A 180 -4.29 -14.15 -12.50
N THR A 181 -3.34 -14.10 -13.41
CA THR A 181 -1.93 -13.82 -13.12
C THR A 181 -1.66 -12.32 -13.09
N SER A 182 -2.61 -11.49 -13.52
CA SER A 182 -2.48 -10.04 -13.50
C SER A 182 -3.74 -9.36 -12.98
N ILE A 183 -3.55 -8.23 -12.31
CA ILE A 183 -4.57 -7.29 -11.84
C ILE A 183 -4.34 -5.99 -12.60
N ILE A 184 -5.34 -5.55 -13.34
CA ILE A 184 -5.30 -4.27 -14.06
C ILE A 184 -5.83 -3.18 -13.13
N CYS A 185 -5.11 -2.05 -13.06
CA CYS A 185 -5.53 -0.89 -12.31
C CYS A 185 -6.87 -0.35 -12.82
N ARG A 186 -7.75 0.06 -11.92
CA ARG A 186 -8.96 0.80 -12.28
C ARG A 186 -8.63 2.29 -12.34
N ASP A 187 -9.30 3.03 -13.21
CA ASP A 187 -9.11 4.49 -13.31
C ASP A 187 -9.35 5.19 -11.97
N GLU A 188 -10.38 4.77 -11.25
CA GLU A 188 -10.75 5.26 -9.91
C GLU A 188 -9.67 5.07 -8.84
N ASP A 189 -8.71 4.18 -9.05
CA ASP A 189 -7.64 3.89 -8.10
C ASP A 189 -6.37 4.70 -8.40
N LEU A 190 -6.35 5.39 -9.55
CA LEU A 190 -5.24 6.22 -9.99
C LEU A 190 -5.51 7.73 -9.80
N ASP A 191 -6.78 8.12 -9.71
CA ASP A 191 -7.22 9.49 -9.44
C ASP A 191 -7.05 9.87 -7.95
#